data_08293d261c5bf993c490903adf1e767f
#
_entry.id   08293d261c5bf993c490903adf1e767f
#
_cell.length_a   1.000
_cell.length_b   1.000
_cell.length_c   1.000
_cell.angle_alpha   90.00
_cell.angle_beta   90.00
_cell.angle_gamma   90.00
#
_symmetry.space_group_name_H-M   'P 1'
#
loop_
_entity.id
_entity.type
_entity.pdbx_description
1 polymer ?
#
loop_
_entity_poly.entity_id
_entity_poly.type
_entity_poly.pdbx_seq_one_letter_code
_entity_poly.pdbx_strand_id
1 'polypeptide(L)'
;VLVGATAYRMLMGWDPHVVRPGDVVLVWGGAGGLGSMAIQIVKAMGGRAIAVISDEDKRDFCMKLGAEGCINRKDFDHWGMLPHWKDDAGYADWLKGARSFGKAIWDILGEKKSPRIVFEHPGETTIPTSIFVCDTGGMVVICAGTTGYNATVDLRYLWMRQKRLQGSHFANDEHSKGYLDLLASGKIDPCLSRTFSWEDLPVSHQLMYEN
;
A
#
# COMPACT_ATOMS: atom_id res chain seq x y z
N VAL A 1 14.44 8.33 -8.07
CA VAL A 1 13.28 9.14 -8.57
C VAL A 1 12.09 8.25 -8.89
N LEU A 2 12.24 7.13 -9.65
CA LEU A 2 11.11 6.32 -10.14
C LEU A 2 10.08 5.96 -9.07
N VAL A 3 10.47 5.20 -8.04
CA VAL A 3 9.53 4.72 -7.00
C VAL A 3 8.92 5.86 -6.18
N GLY A 4 9.69 6.92 -5.90
CA GLY A 4 9.20 8.07 -5.16
C GLY A 4 8.18 8.91 -5.94
N ALA A 5 8.44 9.19 -7.22
CA ALA A 5 7.50 9.91 -8.08
C ALA A 5 6.22 9.08 -8.33
N THR A 6 6.35 7.75 -8.49
CA THR A 6 5.19 6.85 -8.58
C THR A 6 4.36 6.89 -7.31
N ALA A 7 4.99 6.76 -6.13
CA ALA A 7 4.29 6.83 -4.85
C ALA A 7 3.61 8.19 -4.66
N TYR A 8 4.27 9.28 -5.02
CA TYR A 8 3.70 10.61 -4.95
C TYR A 8 2.44 10.73 -5.81
N ARG A 9 2.49 10.29 -7.08
CA ARG A 9 1.31 10.31 -7.95
C ARG A 9 0.17 9.47 -7.39
N MET A 10 0.45 8.27 -6.90
CA MET A 10 -0.58 7.41 -6.32
C MET A 10 -1.30 8.06 -5.14
N LEU A 11 -0.59 8.85 -4.34
CA LEU A 11 -1.11 9.47 -3.12
C LEU A 11 -1.63 10.90 -3.32
N MET A 12 -1.13 11.63 -4.33
CA MET A 12 -1.39 13.06 -4.51
C MET A 12 -1.97 13.43 -5.87
N GLY A 13 -2.06 12.50 -6.81
CA GLY A 13 -2.45 12.78 -8.20
C GLY A 13 -3.93 12.53 -8.54
N TRP A 14 -4.80 12.18 -7.59
CA TRP A 14 -6.14 11.66 -7.91
C TRP A 14 -7.26 12.34 -7.13
N ASP A 15 -7.45 13.65 -7.31
CA ASP A 15 -8.54 14.38 -6.66
C ASP A 15 -9.89 13.64 -6.75
N PRO A 16 -10.69 13.69 -5.69
CA PRO A 16 -10.48 14.31 -4.37
C PRO A 16 -9.71 13.40 -3.39
N HIS A 17 -9.16 12.27 -3.84
CA HIS A 17 -8.49 11.26 -3.02
C HIS A 17 -6.98 11.53 -2.89
N VAL A 18 -6.60 12.75 -2.62
CA VAL A 18 -5.25 13.10 -2.20
C VAL A 18 -5.13 12.93 -0.69
N VAL A 19 -3.94 12.59 -0.20
CA VAL A 19 -3.69 12.44 1.25
C VAL A 19 -3.82 13.78 1.94
N ARG A 20 -4.58 13.82 3.02
CA ARG A 20 -4.80 15.00 3.87
C ARG A 20 -4.45 14.69 5.32
N PRO A 21 -4.21 15.70 6.15
CA PRO A 21 -3.95 15.49 7.58
C PRO A 21 -5.04 14.64 8.24
N GLY A 22 -4.61 13.60 8.99
CA GLY A 22 -5.49 12.66 9.68
C GLY A 22 -6.09 11.55 8.82
N ASP A 23 -5.85 11.53 7.50
CA ASP A 23 -6.25 10.41 6.64
C ASP A 23 -5.47 9.15 7.00
N VAL A 24 -6.17 8.02 7.08
CA VAL A 24 -5.54 6.69 7.22
C VAL A 24 -5.24 6.14 5.83
N VAL A 25 -4.00 5.70 5.64
CA VAL A 25 -3.53 5.07 4.40
C VAL A 25 -2.96 3.70 4.71
N LEU A 26 -3.54 2.65 4.12
CA LEU A 26 -2.97 1.31 4.15
C LEU A 26 -1.95 1.18 3.03
N VAL A 27 -0.71 0.80 3.37
CA VAL A 27 0.41 0.71 2.42
C VAL A 27 0.85 -0.74 2.30
N TRP A 28 0.53 -1.40 1.19
CA TRP A 28 1.03 -2.73 0.89
C TRP A 28 2.53 -2.71 0.60
N GLY A 29 3.24 -3.74 1.05
CA GLY A 29 4.68 -3.88 0.83
C GLY A 29 5.48 -2.72 1.43
N GLY A 30 5.16 -2.30 2.64
CA GLY A 30 5.69 -1.10 3.28
C GLY A 30 7.21 -0.98 3.34
N ALA A 31 7.92 -2.11 3.41
CA ALA A 31 9.39 -2.14 3.45
C ALA A 31 10.06 -2.15 2.06
N GLY A 32 9.29 -2.31 0.99
CA GLY A 32 9.80 -2.23 -0.39
C GLY A 32 10.08 -0.79 -0.82
N GLY A 33 10.78 -0.62 -1.96
CA GLY A 33 11.14 0.71 -2.44
C GLY A 33 9.96 1.64 -2.68
N LEU A 34 8.83 1.10 -3.17
CA LEU A 34 7.61 1.87 -3.38
C LEU A 34 6.90 2.20 -2.06
N GLY A 35 6.75 1.19 -1.18
CA GLY A 35 6.06 1.33 0.09
C GLY A 35 6.79 2.24 1.08
N SER A 36 8.13 2.18 1.12
CA SER A 36 8.94 3.05 1.97
C SER A 36 8.79 4.53 1.59
N MET A 37 8.67 4.84 0.31
CA MET A 37 8.36 6.20 -0.14
C MET A 37 6.93 6.59 0.23
N ALA A 38 5.97 5.69 0.05
CA ALA A 38 4.56 5.95 0.37
C ALA A 38 4.37 6.28 1.85
N ILE A 39 4.96 5.51 2.78
CA ILE A 39 4.90 5.77 4.23
C ILE A 39 5.38 7.19 4.55
N GLN A 40 6.51 7.58 4.00
CA GLN A 40 7.11 8.88 4.26
C GLN A 40 6.30 10.03 3.65
N ILE A 41 5.75 9.87 2.45
CA ILE A 41 4.87 10.86 1.82
C ILE A 41 3.60 11.04 2.66
N VAL A 42 2.95 9.94 3.09
CA VAL A 42 1.77 10.00 3.96
C VAL A 42 2.08 10.79 5.23
N LYS A 43 3.21 10.48 5.90
CA LYS A 43 3.67 11.22 7.08
C LYS A 43 3.91 12.69 6.79
N ALA A 44 4.59 13.01 5.68
CA ALA A 44 4.90 14.38 5.30
C ALA A 44 3.64 15.21 5.02
N MET A 45 2.54 14.56 4.56
CA MET A 45 1.23 15.17 4.35
C MET A 45 0.35 15.20 5.62
N GLY A 46 0.85 14.73 6.77
CA GLY A 46 0.11 14.67 8.03
C GLY A 46 -0.90 13.52 8.12
N GLY A 47 -0.81 12.55 7.22
CA GLY A 47 -1.60 11.31 7.27
C GLY A 47 -1.02 10.26 8.22
N ARG A 48 -1.75 9.17 8.40
CA ARG A 48 -1.46 8.03 9.27
C ARG A 48 -1.24 6.79 8.39
N ALA A 49 0.00 6.32 8.25
CA ALA A 49 0.34 5.18 7.43
C ALA A 49 0.31 3.88 8.24
N ILE A 50 -0.40 2.86 7.76
CA ILE A 50 -0.33 1.48 8.26
C ILE A 50 0.36 0.65 7.20
N ALA A 51 1.51 0.05 7.54
CA ALA A 51 2.29 -0.75 6.62
C ALA A 51 1.87 -2.22 6.66
N VAL A 52 1.70 -2.84 5.49
CA VAL A 52 1.60 -4.30 5.38
C VAL A 52 2.97 -4.85 4.99
N ILE A 53 3.48 -5.76 5.79
CA ILE A 53 4.81 -6.39 5.65
C ILE A 53 4.69 -7.89 5.39
N SER A 54 5.78 -8.50 4.92
CA SER A 54 5.86 -9.96 4.69
C SER A 54 6.66 -10.71 5.75
N ASP A 55 7.40 -10.00 6.59
CA ASP A 55 8.21 -10.53 7.67
C ASP A 55 8.36 -9.52 8.81
N GLU A 56 8.46 -10.01 10.04
CA GLU A 56 8.55 -9.16 11.23
C GLU A 56 9.84 -8.33 11.30
N ASP A 57 10.93 -8.81 10.73
CA ASP A 57 12.21 -8.08 10.64
C ASP A 57 12.11 -6.75 9.89
N LYS A 58 11.04 -6.58 9.08
CA LYS A 58 10.75 -5.36 8.33
C LYS A 58 9.99 -4.29 9.13
N ARG A 59 9.48 -4.67 10.31
CA ARG A 59 8.65 -3.79 11.14
C ARG A 59 9.38 -2.52 11.56
N ASP A 60 10.55 -2.67 12.18
CA ASP A 60 11.32 -1.55 12.71
C ASP A 60 11.70 -0.54 11.63
N PHE A 61 12.01 -1.03 10.42
CA PHE A 61 12.27 -0.16 9.27
C PHE A 61 11.04 0.68 8.91
N CYS A 62 9.85 0.07 8.78
CA CYS A 62 8.62 0.80 8.48
C CYS A 62 8.26 1.81 9.58
N MET A 63 8.41 1.42 10.85
CA MET A 63 8.15 2.29 12.00
C MET A 63 9.10 3.50 12.02
N LYS A 64 10.38 3.29 11.73
CA LYS A 64 11.38 4.38 11.61
C LYS A 64 11.01 5.38 10.52
N LEU A 65 10.47 4.93 9.40
CA LEU A 65 10.00 5.79 8.31
C LEU A 65 8.71 6.56 8.66
N GLY A 66 8.01 6.16 9.71
CA GLY A 66 6.84 6.85 10.23
C GLY A 66 5.51 6.13 10.01
N ALA A 67 5.53 4.82 9.80
CA ALA A 67 4.31 4.02 9.91
C ALA A 67 3.80 4.08 11.36
N GLU A 68 2.48 4.14 11.53
CA GLU A 68 1.84 4.09 12.86
C GLU A 68 1.82 2.66 13.43
N GLY A 69 1.83 1.68 12.54
CA GLY A 69 1.96 0.27 12.87
C GLY A 69 2.14 -0.57 11.61
N CYS A 70 2.43 -1.86 11.85
CA CYS A 70 2.63 -2.82 10.78
C CYS A 70 1.75 -4.05 10.98
N ILE A 71 1.21 -4.58 9.90
CA ILE A 71 0.47 -5.85 9.84
C ILE A 71 1.29 -6.84 9.04
N ASN A 72 1.63 -7.99 9.61
CA ASN A 72 2.26 -9.06 8.86
C ASN A 72 1.19 -9.83 8.07
N ARG A 73 1.32 -9.84 6.74
CA ARG A 73 0.35 -10.54 5.90
C ARG A 73 0.35 -12.06 6.11
N LYS A 74 1.44 -12.63 6.65
CA LYS A 74 1.53 -14.06 6.93
C LYS A 74 0.66 -14.52 8.12
N ASP A 75 0.14 -13.58 8.91
CA ASP A 75 -0.80 -13.87 10.00
C ASP A 75 -2.22 -14.17 9.48
N PHE A 76 -2.42 -14.10 8.16
CA PHE A 76 -3.71 -14.28 7.49
C PHE A 76 -3.55 -15.20 6.29
N ASP A 77 -4.59 -15.98 5.99
CA ASP A 77 -4.60 -17.00 4.95
C ASP A 77 -5.70 -16.84 3.87
N HIS A 78 -6.53 -15.80 4.00
CA HIS A 78 -7.69 -15.53 3.14
C HIS A 78 -7.35 -14.83 1.80
N TRP A 79 -6.07 -14.76 1.43
CA TRP A 79 -5.61 -14.08 0.23
C TRP A 79 -6.01 -14.81 -1.05
N GLY A 80 -6.16 -14.07 -2.14
CA GLY A 80 -6.44 -14.62 -3.47
C GLY A 80 -7.82 -14.26 -3.99
N MET A 81 -8.30 -15.08 -4.92
CA MET A 81 -9.59 -14.85 -5.58
C MET A 81 -10.74 -15.01 -4.58
N LEU A 82 -11.75 -14.13 -4.70
CA LEU A 82 -12.99 -14.30 -3.96
C LEU A 82 -13.68 -15.62 -4.33
N PRO A 83 -14.16 -16.40 -3.34
CA PRO A 83 -15.12 -17.45 -3.62
C PRO A 83 -16.35 -16.90 -4.33
N HIS A 84 -16.99 -17.74 -5.15
CA HIS A 84 -18.20 -17.31 -5.83
C HIS A 84 -19.28 -16.91 -4.79
N TRP A 85 -20.05 -15.86 -5.06
CA TRP A 85 -21.04 -15.32 -4.10
C TRP A 85 -22.16 -16.31 -3.73
N LYS A 86 -22.35 -17.40 -4.49
CA LYS A 86 -23.27 -18.53 -4.18
C LYS A 86 -22.60 -19.64 -3.37
N ASP A 87 -21.31 -19.59 -3.17
CA ASP A 87 -20.58 -20.46 -2.25
C ASP A 87 -20.61 -19.85 -0.84
N ASP A 88 -21.70 -20.09 -0.13
CA ASP A 88 -21.94 -19.48 1.18
C ASP A 88 -20.83 -19.82 2.18
N ALA A 89 -20.32 -21.05 2.17
CA ALA A 89 -19.28 -21.48 3.11
C ALA A 89 -17.93 -20.85 2.81
N GLY A 90 -17.47 -20.93 1.56
CA GLY A 90 -16.20 -20.34 1.14
C GLY A 90 -16.21 -18.81 1.29
N TYR A 91 -17.34 -18.19 0.94
CA TYR A 91 -17.49 -16.74 1.08
C TYR A 91 -17.48 -16.29 2.55
N ALA A 92 -18.14 -17.05 3.45
CA ALA A 92 -18.14 -16.77 4.88
C ALA A 92 -16.75 -16.89 5.50
N ASP A 93 -15.96 -17.87 5.07
CA ASP A 93 -14.60 -18.07 5.53
C ASP A 93 -13.67 -16.94 5.06
N TRP A 94 -13.71 -16.59 3.77
CA TRP A 94 -13.01 -15.40 3.25
C TRP A 94 -13.38 -14.14 4.04
N LEU A 95 -14.66 -13.93 4.27
CA LEU A 95 -15.16 -12.73 4.98
C LEU A 95 -14.66 -12.67 6.43
N LYS A 96 -14.52 -13.81 7.09
CA LYS A 96 -13.92 -13.90 8.43
C LYS A 96 -12.46 -13.41 8.42
N GLY A 97 -11.66 -13.86 7.46
CA GLY A 97 -10.28 -13.42 7.28
C GLY A 97 -10.18 -11.91 6.96
N ALA A 98 -10.98 -11.43 6.01
CA ALA A 98 -11.01 -10.02 5.65
C ALA A 98 -11.43 -9.10 6.81
N ARG A 99 -12.39 -9.55 7.65
CA ARG A 99 -12.79 -8.84 8.87
C ARG A 99 -11.69 -8.84 9.93
N SER A 100 -10.98 -9.96 10.09
CA SER A 100 -9.84 -10.06 11.00
C SER A 100 -8.73 -9.09 10.60
N PHE A 101 -8.41 -9.01 9.30
CA PHE A 101 -7.46 -8.03 8.77
C PHE A 101 -7.93 -6.58 9.01
N GLY A 102 -9.20 -6.29 8.77
CA GLY A 102 -9.79 -4.97 9.07
C GLY A 102 -9.73 -4.63 10.56
N LYS A 103 -9.92 -5.62 11.45
CA LYS A 103 -9.76 -5.44 12.89
C LYS A 103 -8.32 -5.09 13.27
N ALA A 104 -7.33 -5.76 12.67
CA ALA A 104 -5.91 -5.44 12.92
C ALA A 104 -5.58 -3.97 12.59
N ILE A 105 -6.20 -3.41 11.53
CA ILE A 105 -6.09 -1.97 11.22
C ILE A 105 -6.62 -1.13 12.39
N TRP A 106 -7.82 -1.44 12.89
CA TRP A 106 -8.44 -0.71 14.01
C TRP A 106 -7.66 -0.84 15.32
N ASP A 107 -7.12 -2.03 15.58
CA ASP A 107 -6.30 -2.28 16.79
C ASP A 107 -5.04 -1.40 16.79
N ILE A 108 -4.38 -1.21 15.62
CA ILE A 108 -3.25 -0.29 15.47
C ILE A 108 -3.68 1.16 15.71
N LEU A 109 -4.81 1.56 15.14
CA LEU A 109 -5.30 2.94 15.23
C LEU A 109 -5.87 3.28 16.62
N GLY A 110 -6.25 2.28 17.42
CA GLY A 110 -7.00 2.47 18.68
C GLY A 110 -8.44 2.93 18.47
N GLU A 111 -8.93 2.94 17.24
CA GLU A 111 -10.28 3.38 16.86
C GLU A 111 -10.82 2.61 15.66
N LYS A 112 -12.15 2.51 15.51
CA LYS A 112 -12.80 1.88 14.34
C LYS A 112 -12.81 2.83 13.15
N LYS A 113 -11.65 2.98 12.51
CA LYS A 113 -11.47 3.82 11.33
C LYS A 113 -10.85 3.01 10.20
N SER A 114 -11.45 3.10 9.02
CA SER A 114 -10.98 2.40 7.82
C SER A 114 -10.04 3.28 6.99
N PRO A 115 -9.13 2.69 6.20
CA PRO A 115 -8.25 3.47 5.33
C PRO A 115 -9.05 4.23 4.27
N ARG A 116 -8.86 5.55 4.21
CA ARG A 116 -9.41 6.38 3.12
C ARG A 116 -8.73 6.11 1.79
N ILE A 117 -7.44 5.75 1.84
CA ILE A 117 -6.67 5.35 0.67
C ILE A 117 -6.00 4.01 0.97
N VAL A 118 -6.09 3.07 0.04
CA VAL A 118 -5.30 1.84 0.03
C VAL A 118 -4.30 1.94 -1.10
N PHE A 119 -3.03 2.00 -0.74
CA PHE A 119 -1.88 2.04 -1.64
C PHE A 119 -1.50 0.60 -2.00
N GLU A 120 -1.82 0.21 -3.23
CA GLU A 120 -1.83 -1.18 -3.68
C GLU A 120 -0.81 -1.42 -4.80
N HIS A 121 -0.12 -2.56 -4.78
CA HIS A 121 0.71 -3.03 -5.87
C HIS A 121 0.81 -4.57 -6.00
N PRO A 122 0.47 -5.40 -5.00
CA PRO A 122 0.42 -6.85 -5.19
C PRO A 122 -0.61 -7.27 -6.25
N GLY A 123 -1.81 -6.74 -6.21
CA GLY A 123 -2.82 -6.95 -7.24
C GLY A 123 -3.72 -8.14 -6.96
N GLU A 124 -3.57 -9.23 -7.73
CA GLU A 124 -4.52 -10.35 -7.78
C GLU A 124 -4.93 -10.89 -6.41
N THR A 125 -3.95 -11.12 -5.53
CA THR A 125 -4.21 -11.75 -4.24
C THR A 125 -4.77 -10.80 -3.18
N THR A 126 -4.61 -9.50 -3.33
CA THR A 126 -4.90 -8.51 -2.27
C THR A 126 -6.03 -7.54 -2.58
N ILE A 127 -6.33 -7.30 -3.87
CA ILE A 127 -7.39 -6.39 -4.31
C ILE A 127 -8.75 -6.68 -3.64
N PRO A 128 -9.21 -7.95 -3.50
CA PRO A 128 -10.48 -8.23 -2.84
C PRO A 128 -10.54 -7.67 -1.41
N THR A 129 -9.50 -7.92 -0.63
CA THR A 129 -9.40 -7.44 0.75
C THR A 129 -9.17 -5.93 0.80
N SER A 130 -8.34 -5.38 -0.09
CA SER A 130 -8.12 -3.93 -0.21
C SER A 130 -9.42 -3.17 -0.46
N ILE A 131 -10.27 -3.67 -1.36
CA ILE A 131 -11.60 -3.10 -1.59
C ILE A 131 -12.49 -3.25 -0.36
N PHE A 132 -12.45 -4.41 0.32
CA PHE A 132 -13.27 -4.65 1.50
C PHE A 132 -12.93 -3.67 2.64
N VAL A 133 -11.65 -3.52 3.01
CA VAL A 133 -11.22 -2.69 4.14
C VAL A 133 -11.18 -1.19 3.85
N CYS A 134 -11.11 -0.78 2.58
CA CYS A 134 -11.16 0.63 2.19
C CYS A 134 -12.43 1.30 2.72
N ASP A 135 -12.34 2.54 3.18
CA ASP A 135 -13.47 3.27 3.73
C ASP A 135 -14.55 3.57 2.68
N THR A 136 -15.74 3.91 3.15
CA THR A 136 -16.82 4.42 2.30
C THR A 136 -16.38 5.72 1.63
N GLY A 137 -16.54 5.80 0.30
CA GLY A 137 -16.05 6.94 -0.47
C GLY A 137 -14.52 7.00 -0.60
N GLY A 138 -13.80 5.96 -0.16
CA GLY A 138 -12.34 5.89 -0.27
C GLY A 138 -11.85 5.39 -1.64
N MET A 139 -10.54 5.28 -1.78
CA MET A 139 -9.89 4.87 -3.02
C MET A 139 -8.87 3.75 -2.79
N VAL A 140 -8.94 2.71 -3.60
CA VAL A 140 -7.85 1.75 -3.80
C VAL A 140 -7.09 2.18 -5.04
N VAL A 141 -5.83 2.56 -4.91
CA VAL A 141 -4.97 2.98 -6.01
C VAL A 141 -3.89 1.95 -6.27
N ILE A 142 -3.76 1.49 -7.51
CA ILE A 142 -2.85 0.41 -7.90
C ILE A 142 -1.94 0.81 -9.07
N CYS A 143 -0.66 0.42 -8.99
CA CYS A 143 0.33 0.69 -10.04
C CYS A 143 1.04 -0.56 -10.60
N ALA A 144 0.76 -1.74 -10.07
CA ALA A 144 1.40 -3.00 -10.49
C ALA A 144 0.47 -4.19 -10.24
N GLY A 145 0.97 -5.41 -10.47
CA GLY A 145 0.28 -6.66 -10.21
C GLY A 145 1.31 -7.76 -9.94
N THR A 146 2.08 -7.61 -8.85
CA THR A 146 3.22 -8.50 -8.55
C THR A 146 2.79 -9.92 -8.19
N THR A 147 1.52 -10.13 -7.81
CA THR A 147 0.96 -11.47 -7.54
C THR A 147 0.06 -11.98 -8.67
N GLY A 148 -0.13 -11.21 -9.72
CA GLY A 148 -0.98 -11.53 -10.88
C GLY A 148 -1.89 -10.37 -11.28
N TYR A 149 -2.60 -10.57 -12.39
CA TYR A 149 -3.39 -9.52 -13.06
C TYR A 149 -4.90 -9.75 -13.03
N ASN A 150 -5.37 -10.95 -12.63
CA ASN A 150 -6.77 -11.35 -12.70
C ASN A 150 -7.47 -11.23 -11.34
N ALA A 151 -7.53 -10.05 -10.77
CA ALA A 151 -8.18 -9.82 -9.49
C ALA A 151 -9.71 -9.93 -9.59
N THR A 152 -10.33 -10.61 -8.62
CA THR A 152 -11.78 -10.64 -8.45
C THR A 152 -12.27 -9.49 -7.58
N VAL A 153 -13.45 -8.98 -7.86
CA VAL A 153 -14.05 -7.85 -7.12
C VAL A 153 -15.51 -8.18 -6.77
N ASP A 154 -15.84 -8.09 -5.49
CA ASP A 154 -17.25 -8.05 -5.10
C ASP A 154 -17.79 -6.62 -5.32
N LEU A 155 -18.58 -6.47 -6.36
CA LEU A 155 -19.13 -5.18 -6.76
C LEU A 155 -19.97 -4.53 -5.67
N ARG A 156 -20.58 -5.31 -4.75
CA ARG A 156 -21.37 -4.79 -3.63
C ARG A 156 -20.51 -3.91 -2.71
N TYR A 157 -19.27 -4.31 -2.42
CA TYR A 157 -18.35 -3.50 -1.62
C TYR A 157 -17.81 -2.29 -2.36
N LEU A 158 -17.80 -2.32 -3.69
CA LEU A 158 -17.35 -1.20 -4.52
C LEU A 158 -18.47 -0.14 -4.65
N TRP A 159 -19.63 -0.51 -5.26
CA TRP A 159 -20.67 0.48 -5.57
C TRP A 159 -21.44 0.96 -4.34
N MET A 160 -21.90 0.03 -3.45
CA MET A 160 -22.71 0.41 -2.27
C MET A 160 -21.95 1.28 -1.30
N ARG A 161 -20.63 1.22 -1.32
CA ARG A 161 -19.74 2.03 -0.51
C ARG A 161 -19.08 3.17 -1.28
N GLN A 162 -19.51 3.41 -2.53
CA GLN A 162 -19.04 4.52 -3.37
C GLN A 162 -17.51 4.61 -3.47
N LYS A 163 -16.83 3.46 -3.53
CA LYS A 163 -15.37 3.40 -3.56
C LYS A 163 -14.84 3.56 -4.98
N ARG A 164 -13.64 4.05 -5.09
CA ARG A 164 -12.90 4.16 -6.35
C ARG A 164 -11.81 3.11 -6.42
N LEU A 165 -11.71 2.39 -7.55
CA LEU A 165 -10.55 1.61 -7.94
C LEU A 165 -9.81 2.38 -9.03
N GLN A 166 -8.57 2.81 -8.73
CA GLN A 166 -7.81 3.72 -9.58
C GLN A 166 -6.50 3.09 -10.03
N GLY A 167 -6.32 2.91 -11.33
CA GLY A 167 -5.01 2.61 -11.92
C GLY A 167 -4.11 3.84 -11.92
N SER A 168 -2.83 3.65 -11.61
CA SER A 168 -1.83 4.72 -11.64
C SER A 168 -0.55 4.20 -12.29
N HIS A 169 -0.02 4.92 -13.27
CA HIS A 169 1.20 4.56 -13.97
C HIS A 169 2.22 5.67 -13.86
N PHE A 170 3.39 5.36 -13.26
CA PHE A 170 4.52 6.26 -13.06
C PHE A 170 4.10 7.65 -12.53
N ALA A 171 4.61 8.73 -13.12
CA ALA A 171 4.32 10.11 -12.76
C ALA A 171 4.49 11.04 -13.99
N ASN A 172 3.84 12.18 -13.96
CA ASN A 172 4.12 13.31 -14.86
C ASN A 172 5.15 14.25 -14.22
N ASP A 173 5.50 15.32 -14.94
CA ASP A 173 6.49 16.32 -14.48
C ASP A 173 6.06 17.00 -13.18
N GLU A 174 4.78 17.34 -13.03
CA GLU A 174 4.23 17.96 -11.84
C GLU A 174 4.40 17.07 -10.60
N HIS A 175 4.01 15.79 -10.70
CA HIS A 175 4.14 14.84 -9.59
C HIS A 175 5.60 14.50 -9.29
N SER A 176 6.45 14.42 -10.32
CA SER A 176 7.89 14.22 -10.15
C SER A 176 8.52 15.40 -9.42
N LYS A 177 8.13 16.63 -9.80
CA LYS A 177 8.56 17.85 -9.11
C LYS A 177 8.08 17.88 -7.65
N GLY A 178 6.81 17.56 -7.39
CA GLY A 178 6.26 17.52 -6.03
C GLY A 178 7.01 16.54 -5.13
N TYR A 179 7.39 15.37 -5.64
CA TYR A 179 8.24 14.42 -4.92
C TYR A 179 9.65 15.00 -4.68
N LEU A 180 10.27 15.60 -5.69
CA LEU A 180 11.61 16.20 -5.56
C LEU A 180 11.62 17.36 -4.56
N ASP A 181 10.58 18.17 -4.51
CA ASP A 181 10.43 19.24 -3.52
C ASP A 181 10.37 18.67 -2.09
N LEU A 182 9.67 17.55 -1.86
CA LEU A 182 9.66 16.85 -0.58
C LEU A 182 11.04 16.29 -0.21
N LEU A 183 11.72 15.70 -1.17
CA LEU A 183 13.08 15.18 -0.98
C LEU A 183 14.06 16.31 -0.64
N ALA A 184 14.03 17.40 -1.39
CA ALA A 184 14.88 18.58 -1.17
C ALA A 184 14.61 19.26 0.19
N SER A 185 13.37 19.19 0.69
CA SER A 185 13.01 19.71 2.02
C SER A 185 13.50 18.84 3.19
N GLY A 186 14.11 17.69 2.93
CA GLY A 186 14.57 16.73 3.94
C GLY A 186 13.44 15.93 4.61
N LYS A 187 12.20 16.00 4.10
CA LYS A 187 11.06 15.24 4.65
C LYS A 187 11.04 13.78 4.21
N ILE A 188 11.80 13.43 3.20
CA ILE A 188 11.91 12.09 2.62
C ILE A 188 13.36 11.62 2.67
N ASP A 189 13.60 10.48 3.30
CA ASP A 189 14.85 9.74 3.22
C ASP A 189 14.79 8.88 1.94
N PRO A 190 15.75 8.99 1.00
CA PRO A 190 15.79 8.15 -0.19
C PRO A 190 16.00 6.66 0.12
N CYS A 191 16.26 6.29 1.36
CA CYS A 191 16.48 4.93 1.84
C CYS A 191 17.62 4.23 1.09
N LEU A 192 18.72 4.97 0.83
CA LEU A 192 19.89 4.40 0.17
C LEU A 192 20.59 3.43 1.12
N SER A 193 20.50 2.13 0.85
CA SER A 193 21.10 1.09 1.68
C SER A 193 22.59 0.87 1.39
N ARG A 194 22.98 0.94 0.12
CA ARG A 194 24.35 0.63 -0.31
C ARG A 194 24.69 1.32 -1.65
N THR A 195 25.96 1.67 -1.83
CA THR A 195 26.55 2.09 -3.11
C THR A 195 27.52 1.03 -3.59
N PHE A 196 27.64 0.88 -4.89
CA PHE A 196 28.56 -0.06 -5.56
C PHE A 196 29.45 0.70 -6.54
N SER A 197 30.66 0.19 -6.76
CA SER A 197 31.49 0.60 -7.91
C SER A 197 30.88 0.06 -9.20
N TRP A 198 31.34 0.57 -10.35
CA TRP A 198 30.89 0.06 -11.65
C TRP A 198 31.33 -1.38 -11.89
N GLU A 199 32.47 -1.76 -11.34
CA GLU A 199 33.02 -3.12 -11.40
C GLU A 199 32.16 -4.12 -10.65
N ASP A 200 31.49 -3.66 -9.58
CA ASP A 200 30.61 -4.48 -8.72
C ASP A 200 29.15 -4.55 -9.23
N LEU A 201 28.84 -4.00 -10.39
CA LEU A 201 27.49 -4.02 -10.96
C LEU A 201 26.87 -5.43 -11.03
N PRO A 202 27.60 -6.48 -11.46
CA PRO A 202 27.05 -7.85 -11.44
C PRO A 202 26.67 -8.32 -10.04
N VAL A 203 27.46 -7.95 -9.02
CA VAL A 203 27.18 -8.29 -7.61
C VAL A 203 25.89 -7.58 -7.14
N SER A 204 25.71 -6.31 -7.50
CA SER A 204 24.50 -5.56 -7.14
C SER A 204 23.24 -6.16 -7.75
N HIS A 205 23.30 -6.61 -9.01
CA HIS A 205 22.17 -7.30 -9.67
C HIS A 205 21.87 -8.64 -9.03
N GLN A 206 22.90 -9.41 -8.64
CA GLN A 206 22.71 -10.69 -7.94
C GLN A 206 21.99 -10.49 -6.61
N LEU A 207 22.42 -9.50 -5.81
CA LEU A 207 21.76 -9.16 -4.54
C LEU A 207 20.31 -8.72 -4.73
N MET A 208 19.99 -7.98 -5.80
CA MET A 208 18.61 -7.61 -6.11
C MET A 208 17.75 -8.81 -6.52
N TYR A 209 18.34 -9.81 -7.12
CA TYR A 209 17.63 -11.06 -7.52
C TYR A 209 17.37 -11.98 -6.33
N GLU A 210 18.26 -12.01 -5.36
CA GLU A 210 18.19 -12.87 -4.16
C GLU A 210 17.32 -12.28 -3.04
N ASN A 211 16.89 -11.04 -3.15
CA ASN A 211 16.14 -10.32 -2.11
C ASN A 211 14.65 -10.73 -2.04
#